data_f3676cb921d19c7f8e7d3ab43bdcf165
#
_entry.id   f3676cb921d19c7f8e7d3ab43bdcf165
#
_cell.length_a   1.000
_cell.length_b   1.000
_cell.length_c   1.000
_cell.angle_alpha   90.00
_cell.angle_beta   90.00
_cell.angle_gamma   90.00
#
_symmetry.space_group_name_H-M   'P 1'
#
loop_
_entity.id
_entity.type
_entity.pdbx_description
1 polymer ?
#
loop_
_entity_poly.entity_id
_entity_poly.type
_entity_poly.pdbx_seq_one_letter_code
_entity_poly.pdbx_strand_id
1 'polypeptide(L)'
;IQAETQQKTVEDTFTSDSEKIAEADITSKSDYTTSKSDITFEADSIIVEQENNMMSANGNVRVMQQGDMLEADLITYNQLTGIAKATGGVRIKTRDGIEHLAEEMVLDENFTHAVATPLVSTLADGSRFSSRQGEYHKQKRTVFDRSVFSPCNCDYDKGESPVWDLRATSSEHNIKTQ
;
A
#
# COMPACT_ATOMS: atom_id res chain seq x y z
N ILE A 1 -35.00 -67.98 -1.71
CA ILE A 1 -35.47 -66.62 -1.41
C ILE A 1 -34.43 -65.66 -1.94
N GLN A 2 -34.69 -65.13 -3.15
CA GLN A 2 -33.83 -64.23 -3.88
C GLN A 2 -34.22 -62.79 -3.54
N ALA A 3 -33.28 -61.94 -3.27
CA ALA A 3 -33.44 -60.49 -3.22
C ALA A 3 -32.75 -59.88 -4.44
N GLU A 4 -33.54 -59.32 -5.33
CA GLU A 4 -33.10 -58.55 -6.51
C GLU A 4 -32.58 -57.19 -6.10
N THR A 5 -31.36 -56.89 -6.53
CA THR A 5 -30.77 -55.57 -6.45
C THR A 5 -31.09 -54.84 -7.75
N GLN A 6 -31.89 -53.79 -7.69
CA GLN A 6 -32.13 -52.88 -8.82
C GLN A 6 -31.02 -51.82 -8.90
N GLN A 7 -30.28 -51.89 -9.96
CA GLN A 7 -29.28 -50.92 -10.34
C GLN A 7 -29.94 -49.84 -11.21
N LYS A 8 -30.06 -48.61 -10.70
CA LYS A 8 -30.60 -47.45 -11.42
C LYS A 8 -29.47 -46.66 -12.03
N THR A 9 -29.33 -46.79 -13.35
CA THR A 9 -28.45 -46.01 -14.18
C THR A 9 -29.01 -44.56 -14.29
N VAL A 10 -28.25 -43.55 -13.94
CA VAL A 10 -28.55 -42.14 -14.23
C VAL A 10 -27.57 -41.71 -15.29
N GLU A 11 -28.06 -41.55 -16.51
CA GLU A 11 -27.35 -40.79 -17.57
C GLU A 11 -27.56 -39.30 -17.32
N ASP A 12 -26.53 -38.61 -16.90
CA ASP A 12 -26.54 -37.14 -16.87
C ASP A 12 -26.03 -36.62 -18.19
N THR A 13 -26.93 -35.96 -18.89
CA THR A 13 -26.71 -35.18 -20.09
C THR A 13 -25.95 -33.92 -19.71
N PHE A 14 -24.69 -33.84 -20.14
CA PHE A 14 -23.85 -32.65 -20.01
C PHE A 14 -24.30 -31.64 -21.08
N THR A 15 -25.13 -30.68 -20.69
CA THR A 15 -25.37 -29.46 -21.48
C THR A 15 -24.38 -28.39 -21.10
N SER A 16 -23.54 -28.03 -22.07
CA SER A 16 -22.64 -26.92 -22.01
C SER A 16 -23.44 -25.62 -22.06
N ASP A 17 -23.59 -24.94 -20.93
CA ASP A 17 -23.98 -23.54 -20.88
C ASP A 17 -22.76 -22.71 -20.47
N SER A 18 -22.26 -21.98 -21.46
CA SER A 18 -21.28 -20.93 -21.26
C SER A 18 -21.95 -19.76 -20.56
N GLU A 19 -21.99 -19.77 -19.25
CA GLU A 19 -22.42 -18.63 -18.47
C GLU A 19 -21.26 -17.64 -18.34
N LYS A 20 -21.44 -16.55 -19.07
CA LYS A 20 -20.74 -15.28 -19.05
C LYS A 20 -20.65 -14.77 -17.62
N ILE A 21 -19.46 -14.85 -17.01
CA ILE A 21 -19.22 -14.28 -15.69
C ILE A 21 -19.32 -12.78 -15.80
N ALA A 22 -20.36 -12.22 -15.22
CA ALA A 22 -20.58 -10.79 -15.11
C ALA A 22 -19.51 -10.18 -14.23
N GLU A 23 -18.82 -9.15 -14.74
CA GLU A 23 -18.09 -8.18 -13.95
C GLU A 23 -19.04 -7.61 -12.88
N ALA A 24 -18.84 -7.98 -11.65
CA ALA A 24 -19.54 -7.38 -10.53
C ALA A 24 -18.89 -6.02 -10.26
N ASP A 25 -19.39 -4.99 -10.89
CA ASP A 25 -19.14 -3.59 -10.58
C ASP A 25 -19.79 -3.30 -9.21
N ILE A 26 -19.03 -3.47 -8.12
CA ILE A 26 -19.48 -3.13 -6.78
C ILE A 26 -19.14 -1.67 -6.53
N THR A 27 -19.92 -0.76 -7.10
CA THR A 27 -19.96 0.65 -6.76
C THR A 27 -20.67 0.81 -5.41
N SER A 28 -19.99 0.51 -4.33
CA SER A 28 -20.42 0.91 -3.00
C SER A 28 -19.20 1.19 -2.15
N LYS A 29 -19.22 2.36 -1.48
CA LYS A 29 -18.29 2.73 -0.43
C LYS A 29 -18.33 1.62 0.62
N SER A 30 -17.36 0.71 0.60
CA SER A 30 -17.39 -0.49 1.41
C SER A 30 -16.30 -0.40 2.47
N ASP A 31 -16.75 -0.22 3.72
CA ASP A 31 -15.92 -0.40 4.90
C ASP A 31 -15.70 -1.89 5.12
N TYR A 32 -14.52 -2.40 4.75
CA TYR A 32 -14.10 -3.75 5.12
C TYR A 32 -13.26 -3.70 6.39
N THR A 33 -13.84 -4.13 7.50
CA THR A 33 -13.11 -4.33 8.76
C THR A 33 -12.64 -5.79 8.81
N THR A 34 -11.36 -6.02 8.57
CA THR A 34 -10.77 -7.36 8.72
C THR A 34 -10.09 -7.46 10.09
N SER A 35 -10.64 -8.29 10.97
CA SER A 35 -10.20 -8.47 12.36
C SER A 35 -8.94 -9.33 12.48
N LYS A 36 -7.78 -8.85 12.01
CA LYS A 36 -6.48 -9.43 12.37
C LYS A 36 -5.41 -8.40 12.74
N SER A 37 -5.69 -7.17 12.52
CA SER A 37 -5.03 -5.93 12.98
C SER A 37 -6.02 -4.83 12.62
N ASP A 38 -6.16 -3.79 13.43
CA ASP A 38 -7.08 -2.66 13.18
C ASP A 38 -6.67 -1.90 11.91
N ILE A 39 -6.86 -2.53 10.74
CA ILE A 39 -6.64 -1.94 9.43
C ILE A 39 -7.98 -1.48 8.90
N THR A 40 -8.11 -0.19 8.66
CA THR A 40 -9.24 0.39 7.93
C THR A 40 -8.79 0.71 6.51
N PHE A 41 -9.61 0.36 5.54
CA PHE A 41 -9.33 0.53 4.13
C PHE A 41 -10.50 1.24 3.45
N GLU A 42 -10.23 2.32 2.71
CA GLU A 42 -11.21 3.09 1.95
C GLU A 42 -10.71 3.30 0.52
N ALA A 43 -11.59 3.21 -0.47
CA ALA A 43 -11.30 3.52 -1.88
C ALA A 43 -12.61 3.82 -2.63
N ASP A 44 -12.52 4.50 -3.77
CA ASP A 44 -13.69 4.74 -4.64
C ASP A 44 -14.14 3.45 -5.34
N SER A 45 -13.19 2.56 -5.69
CA SER A 45 -13.48 1.24 -6.28
C SER A 45 -12.44 0.20 -5.91
N ILE A 46 -12.88 -1.06 -5.78
CA ILE A 46 -12.02 -2.21 -5.52
C ILE A 46 -12.34 -3.29 -6.55
N ILE A 47 -11.30 -3.84 -7.19
CA ILE A 47 -11.38 -4.93 -8.15
C ILE A 47 -10.58 -6.11 -7.58
N VAL A 48 -11.17 -7.29 -7.55
CA VAL A 48 -10.50 -8.53 -7.11
C VAL A 48 -10.43 -9.49 -8.29
N GLU A 49 -9.23 -9.77 -8.77
CA GLU A 49 -8.94 -10.72 -9.83
C GLU A 49 -8.50 -12.05 -9.23
N GLN A 50 -9.42 -12.98 -9.07
CA GLN A 50 -9.15 -14.29 -8.43
C GLN A 50 -8.15 -15.13 -9.23
N GLU A 51 -8.21 -15.09 -10.55
CA GLU A 51 -7.31 -15.84 -11.43
C GLU A 51 -5.83 -15.43 -11.27
N ASN A 52 -5.58 -14.14 -11.05
CA ASN A 52 -4.24 -13.57 -10.92
C ASN A 52 -3.82 -13.38 -9.46
N ASN A 53 -4.70 -13.66 -8.51
CA ASN A 53 -4.52 -13.36 -7.08
C ASN A 53 -4.16 -11.89 -6.83
N MET A 54 -4.73 -10.99 -7.61
CA MET A 54 -4.51 -9.55 -7.53
C MET A 54 -5.75 -8.84 -6.99
N MET A 55 -5.51 -7.85 -6.15
CA MET A 55 -6.52 -6.90 -5.72
C MET A 55 -6.04 -5.50 -6.08
N SER A 56 -6.92 -4.68 -6.64
CA SER A 56 -6.65 -3.30 -7.00
C SER A 56 -7.68 -2.39 -6.37
N ALA A 57 -7.22 -1.34 -5.73
CA ALA A 57 -8.05 -0.27 -5.19
C ALA A 57 -7.73 1.02 -5.91
N ASN A 58 -8.72 1.70 -6.43
CA ASN A 58 -8.60 2.90 -7.23
C ASN A 58 -9.39 4.06 -6.65
N GLY A 59 -8.81 5.25 -6.74
CA GLY A 59 -9.40 6.52 -6.38
C GLY A 59 -9.46 6.76 -4.87
N ASN A 60 -8.85 7.85 -4.41
CA ASN A 60 -8.85 8.28 -3.01
C ASN A 60 -8.54 7.15 -2.01
N VAL A 61 -7.60 6.27 -2.39
CA VAL A 61 -7.27 5.10 -1.56
C VAL A 61 -6.66 5.57 -0.25
N ARG A 62 -7.21 5.09 0.86
CA ARG A 62 -6.73 5.37 2.21
C ARG A 62 -6.65 4.09 3.03
N VAL A 63 -5.48 3.84 3.62
CA VAL A 63 -5.25 2.71 4.51
C VAL A 63 -4.78 3.24 5.86
N MET A 64 -5.46 2.85 6.93
CA MET A 64 -5.09 3.23 8.29
C MET A 64 -4.75 1.99 9.10
N GLN A 65 -3.63 2.01 9.80
CA GLN A 65 -3.18 0.94 10.68
C GLN A 65 -2.44 1.52 11.90
N GLN A 66 -2.95 1.24 13.09
CA GLN A 66 -2.29 1.61 14.36
C GLN A 66 -1.90 3.10 14.48
N GLY A 67 -2.65 4.00 13.82
CA GLY A 67 -2.40 5.42 13.79
C GLY A 67 -1.48 5.92 12.66
N ASP A 68 -0.92 5.01 11.88
CA ASP A 68 -0.28 5.34 10.61
C ASP A 68 -1.33 5.38 9.49
N MET A 69 -1.17 6.27 8.54
CA MET A 69 -2.09 6.46 7.40
C MET A 69 -1.29 6.48 6.09
N LEU A 70 -1.73 5.67 5.12
CA LEU A 70 -1.25 5.68 3.74
C LEU A 70 -2.38 6.21 2.84
N GLU A 71 -2.07 7.15 1.97
CA GLU A 71 -2.94 7.66 0.91
C GLU A 71 -2.28 7.46 -0.45
N ALA A 72 -3.05 7.13 -1.50
CA ALA A 72 -2.59 6.98 -2.88
C ALA A 72 -3.76 7.03 -3.87
N ASP A 73 -3.47 7.22 -5.17
CA ASP A 73 -4.51 7.13 -6.20
C ASP A 73 -4.85 5.68 -6.55
N LEU A 74 -3.85 4.80 -6.48
CA LEU A 74 -3.99 3.36 -6.80
C LEU A 74 -3.13 2.54 -5.85
N ILE A 75 -3.71 1.47 -5.30
CA ILE A 75 -2.98 0.42 -4.60
C ILE A 75 -3.30 -0.93 -5.25
N THR A 76 -2.28 -1.66 -5.65
CA THR A 76 -2.38 -3.06 -6.08
C THR A 76 -1.74 -3.97 -5.04
N TYR A 77 -2.38 -5.10 -4.74
CA TYR A 77 -1.92 -6.09 -3.78
C TYR A 77 -1.90 -7.47 -4.41
N ASN A 78 -0.77 -8.13 -4.34
CA ASN A 78 -0.62 -9.51 -4.78
C ASN A 78 -0.77 -10.45 -3.58
N GLN A 79 -1.84 -11.22 -3.56
CA GLN A 79 -2.20 -12.12 -2.45
C GLN A 79 -1.23 -13.29 -2.28
N LEU A 80 -0.53 -13.70 -3.36
CA LEU A 80 0.45 -14.80 -3.30
C LEU A 80 1.79 -14.37 -2.70
N THR A 81 2.24 -13.14 -3.06
CA THR A 81 3.55 -12.64 -2.63
C THR A 81 3.46 -11.76 -1.40
N GLY A 82 2.24 -11.31 -1.02
CA GLY A 82 2.03 -10.36 0.05
C GLY A 82 2.59 -8.95 -0.25
N ILE A 83 2.90 -8.64 -1.50
CA ILE A 83 3.47 -7.36 -1.90
C ILE A 83 2.35 -6.40 -2.30
N ALA A 84 2.35 -5.22 -1.71
CA ALA A 84 1.52 -4.09 -2.11
C ALA A 84 2.34 -3.05 -2.87
N LYS A 85 1.76 -2.46 -3.92
CA LYS A 85 2.33 -1.35 -4.66
C LYS A 85 1.34 -0.20 -4.66
N ALA A 86 1.76 0.94 -4.13
CA ALA A 86 1.01 2.20 -4.15
C ALA A 86 1.60 3.14 -5.20
N THR A 87 0.75 3.81 -5.97
CA THR A 87 1.14 4.77 -7.00
C THR A 87 0.19 5.95 -7.04
N GLY A 88 0.71 7.11 -7.49
CA GLY A 88 -0.04 8.35 -7.62
C GLY A 88 -0.20 9.06 -6.27
N GLY A 89 0.53 10.17 -6.08
CA GLY A 89 0.41 11.01 -4.90
C GLY A 89 0.57 10.27 -3.56
N VAL A 90 1.45 9.26 -3.53
CA VAL A 90 1.63 8.41 -2.33
C VAL A 90 2.08 9.24 -1.15
N ARG A 91 1.30 9.20 -0.06
CA ARG A 91 1.56 9.91 1.18
C ARG A 91 1.42 8.96 2.36
N ILE A 92 2.45 8.88 3.21
CA ILE A 92 2.35 8.21 4.50
C ILE A 92 2.49 9.24 5.60
N LYS A 93 1.56 9.22 6.54
CA LYS A 93 1.65 9.95 7.81
C LYS A 93 1.77 8.94 8.94
N THR A 94 2.87 9.01 9.67
CA THR A 94 3.09 8.18 10.83
C THR A 94 2.51 8.84 12.08
N ARG A 95 2.15 8.04 13.07
CA ARG A 95 1.59 8.52 14.36
C ARG A 95 2.54 9.43 15.14
N ASP A 96 3.85 9.35 14.89
CA ASP A 96 4.89 10.18 15.49
C ASP A 96 5.16 11.49 14.70
N GLY A 97 4.33 11.78 13.69
CA GLY A 97 4.33 13.05 12.97
C GLY A 97 5.32 13.15 11.82
N ILE A 98 5.87 12.03 11.37
CA ILE A 98 6.69 12.00 10.15
C ILE A 98 5.75 11.87 8.94
N GLU A 99 6.00 12.66 7.91
CA GLU A 99 5.30 12.58 6.63
C GLU A 99 6.27 12.14 5.53
N HIS A 100 5.88 11.12 4.78
CA HIS A 100 6.59 10.61 3.62
C HIS A 100 5.77 10.84 2.36
N LEU A 101 6.37 11.40 1.32
CA LEU A 101 5.77 11.61 0.00
C LEU A 101 6.58 10.84 -1.04
N ALA A 102 5.87 10.16 -1.96
CA ALA A 102 6.48 9.43 -3.07
C ALA A 102 5.56 9.42 -4.31
N GLU A 103 6.10 9.12 -5.47
CA GLU A 103 5.30 8.82 -6.68
C GLU A 103 4.90 7.35 -6.70
N GLU A 104 5.81 6.49 -6.24
CA GLU A 104 5.63 5.05 -6.17
C GLU A 104 6.20 4.50 -4.86
N MET A 105 5.49 3.55 -4.25
CA MET A 105 5.95 2.83 -3.07
C MET A 105 5.58 1.36 -3.17
N VAL A 106 6.55 0.50 -2.86
CA VAL A 106 6.37 -0.96 -2.76
C VAL A 106 6.54 -1.34 -1.29
N LEU A 107 5.57 -2.08 -0.75
CA LEU A 107 5.51 -2.50 0.65
C LEU A 107 5.42 -4.02 0.75
N ASP A 108 6.00 -4.58 1.80
CA ASP A 108 5.78 -5.99 2.15
C ASP A 108 4.43 -6.21 2.88
N GLU A 109 4.00 -7.46 2.99
CA GLU A 109 2.73 -7.88 3.60
C GLU A 109 2.47 -7.32 5.01
N ASN A 110 3.54 -7.11 5.79
CA ASN A 110 3.42 -6.66 7.17
C ASN A 110 3.72 -5.17 7.34
N PHE A 111 3.94 -4.43 6.24
CA PHE A 111 4.39 -3.03 6.26
C PHE A 111 5.65 -2.82 7.11
N THR A 112 6.52 -3.85 7.15
CA THR A 112 7.79 -3.80 7.89
C THR A 112 8.93 -3.27 7.06
N HIS A 113 8.82 -3.40 5.73
CA HIS A 113 9.76 -2.91 4.75
C HIS A 113 9.01 -2.20 3.61
N ALA A 114 9.52 -1.05 3.20
CA ALA A 114 8.99 -0.31 2.06
C ALA A 114 10.12 0.32 1.25
N VAL A 115 9.96 0.36 -0.06
CA VAL A 115 10.83 1.10 -0.99
C VAL A 115 10.01 2.16 -1.69
N ALA A 116 10.43 3.40 -1.61
CA ALA A 116 9.74 4.55 -2.21
C ALA A 116 10.62 5.29 -3.21
N THR A 117 10.05 5.74 -4.33
CA THR A 117 10.77 6.39 -5.43
C THR A 117 9.91 7.49 -6.08
N PRO A 118 10.39 8.77 -6.15
CA PRO A 118 11.37 9.35 -5.23
C PRO A 118 10.82 9.38 -3.81
N LEU A 119 11.63 9.63 -2.80
CA LEU A 119 11.14 9.79 -1.42
C LEU A 119 11.48 11.19 -0.90
N VAL A 120 10.46 11.85 -0.37
CA VAL A 120 10.60 13.05 0.45
C VAL A 120 10.03 12.75 1.83
N SER A 121 10.82 12.97 2.87
CA SER A 121 10.41 12.76 4.26
C SER A 121 10.52 14.06 5.04
N THR A 122 9.42 14.47 5.66
CA THR A 122 9.39 15.62 6.59
C THR A 122 9.27 15.06 8.00
N LEU A 123 10.23 15.37 8.84
CA LEU A 123 10.27 14.92 10.23
C LEU A 123 9.35 15.80 11.11
N ALA A 124 9.06 15.33 12.32
CA ALA A 124 8.17 16.05 13.24
C ALA A 124 8.70 17.45 13.65
N ASP A 125 10.02 17.70 13.58
CA ASP A 125 10.63 18.99 13.81
C ASP A 125 10.64 19.92 12.57
N GLY A 126 10.06 19.47 11.46
CA GLY A 126 10.01 20.19 10.19
C GLY A 126 11.24 20.02 9.32
N SER A 127 12.28 19.36 9.78
CA SER A 127 13.44 19.04 8.95
C SER A 127 13.06 18.05 7.84
N ARG A 128 13.78 18.10 6.72
CA ARG A 128 13.38 17.39 5.50
C ARG A 128 14.54 16.63 4.88
N PHE A 129 14.25 15.38 4.49
CA PHE A 129 15.06 14.59 3.59
C PHE A 129 14.36 14.49 2.24
N SER A 130 15.10 14.73 1.14
CA SER A 130 14.66 14.37 -0.20
C SER A 130 15.70 13.45 -0.82
N SER A 131 15.25 12.39 -1.50
CA SER A 131 16.12 11.37 -2.08
C SER A 131 15.54 10.83 -3.37
N ARG A 132 16.41 10.25 -4.21
CA ARG A 132 15.96 9.55 -5.40
C ARG A 132 15.20 8.26 -5.05
N GLN A 133 15.62 7.59 -3.98
CA GLN A 133 14.99 6.40 -3.45
C GLN A 133 15.19 6.37 -1.94
N GLY A 134 14.17 5.92 -1.22
CA GLY A 134 14.22 5.64 0.20
C GLY A 134 13.80 4.21 0.49
N GLU A 135 14.48 3.58 1.44
CA GLU A 135 14.17 2.25 1.94
C GLU A 135 13.85 2.35 3.43
N TYR A 136 12.59 2.07 3.76
CA TYR A 136 12.08 2.12 5.13
C TYR A 136 12.09 0.74 5.77
N HIS A 137 12.62 0.66 6.99
CA HIS A 137 12.56 -0.51 7.86
C HIS A 137 11.83 -0.13 9.14
N LYS A 138 10.64 -0.67 9.34
CA LYS A 138 9.76 -0.34 10.48
C LYS A 138 10.50 -0.42 11.81
N GLN A 139 10.37 0.64 12.62
CA GLN A 139 10.96 0.77 13.96
C GLN A 139 12.49 0.62 14.02
N LYS A 140 13.18 0.73 12.91
CA LYS A 140 14.64 0.65 12.85
C LYS A 140 15.24 1.90 12.22
N ARG A 141 15.07 2.05 10.92
CA ARG A 141 15.73 3.11 10.15
C ARG A 141 15.05 3.37 8.82
N THR A 142 15.32 4.52 8.25
CA THR A 142 15.10 4.81 6.84
C THR A 142 16.46 5.11 6.19
N VAL A 143 16.77 4.44 5.09
CA VAL A 143 17.97 4.66 4.28
C VAL A 143 17.59 5.45 3.04
N PHE A 144 18.38 6.48 2.71
CA PHE A 144 18.13 7.35 1.56
C PHE A 144 19.31 7.27 0.57
N ASP A 145 19.00 6.97 -0.70
CA ASP A 145 19.97 7.04 -1.80
C ASP A 145 20.00 8.44 -2.40
N ARG A 146 21.18 9.02 -2.54
CA ARG A 146 21.39 10.38 -3.08
C ARG A 146 20.46 11.40 -2.43
N SER A 147 20.67 11.62 -1.16
CA SER A 147 19.81 12.45 -0.35
C SER A 147 20.31 13.89 -0.22
N VAL A 148 19.34 14.76 0.00
CA VAL A 148 19.54 16.12 0.47
C VAL A 148 18.78 16.26 1.77
N PHE A 149 19.47 16.68 2.82
CA PHE A 149 18.89 17.01 4.13
C PHE A 149 18.86 18.52 4.31
N SER A 150 17.76 19.04 4.82
CA SER A 150 17.60 20.42 5.25
C SER A 150 16.90 20.48 6.61
N PRO A 151 17.42 21.21 7.60
CA PRO A 151 16.75 21.43 8.87
C PRO A 151 15.66 22.51 8.80
N CYS A 152 15.41 23.05 7.61
CA CYS A 152 14.45 24.13 7.41
C CYS A 152 13.01 23.59 7.37
N ASN A 153 12.15 24.16 8.19
CA ASN A 153 10.71 24.08 8.03
C ASN A 153 10.25 25.15 7.02
N CYS A 154 10.77 25.06 5.80
CA CYS A 154 10.53 26.04 4.75
C CYS A 154 9.26 25.68 3.97
N ASP A 155 8.46 26.69 3.64
CA ASP A 155 7.33 26.57 2.73
C ASP A 155 7.83 26.67 1.28
N TYR A 156 8.16 25.52 0.70
CA TYR A 156 8.66 25.43 -0.68
C TYR A 156 7.61 25.88 -1.72
N ASP A 157 6.32 25.74 -1.42
CA ASP A 157 5.24 26.17 -2.31
C ASP A 157 5.18 27.70 -2.39
N LYS A 158 5.65 28.40 -1.36
CA LYS A 158 5.84 29.87 -1.35
C LYS A 158 7.19 30.31 -1.86
N GLY A 159 8.04 29.39 -2.34
CA GLY A 159 9.37 29.69 -2.86
C GLY A 159 10.41 29.92 -1.78
N GLU A 160 10.14 29.54 -0.53
CA GLU A 160 11.16 29.57 0.52
C GLU A 160 12.24 28.53 0.25
N SER A 161 13.47 28.88 0.56
CA SER A 161 14.63 28.00 0.38
C SER A 161 15.42 27.89 1.68
N PRO A 162 16.01 26.73 1.98
CA PRO A 162 16.84 26.55 3.15
C PRO A 162 18.10 27.43 3.03
N VAL A 163 18.57 27.96 4.15
CA VAL A 163 19.80 28.70 4.24
C VAL A 163 21.01 27.79 3.93
N TRP A 164 20.90 26.52 4.25
CA TRP A 164 21.91 25.50 3.93
C TRP A 164 21.25 24.11 3.77
N ASP A 165 21.91 23.25 3.01
CA ASP A 165 21.57 21.84 2.86
C ASP A 165 22.83 20.96 3.01
N LEU A 166 22.61 19.69 3.34
CA LEU A 166 23.62 18.64 3.31
C LEU A 166 23.27 17.65 2.21
N ARG A 167 24.26 17.32 1.37
CA ARG A 167 24.10 16.35 0.29
C ARG A 167 24.98 15.14 0.55
N ALA A 168 24.39 13.95 0.40
CA ALA A 168 25.08 12.69 0.60
C ALA A 168 24.73 11.69 -0.50
N THR A 169 25.67 10.82 -0.84
CA THR A 169 25.40 9.67 -1.71
C THR A 169 24.48 8.67 -1.04
N SER A 170 24.61 8.51 0.29
CA SER A 170 23.72 7.72 1.13
C SER A 170 23.62 8.38 2.50
N SER A 171 22.43 8.36 3.07
CA SER A 171 22.19 8.78 4.46
C SER A 171 21.23 7.84 5.16
N GLU A 172 21.24 7.86 6.47
CA GLU A 172 20.41 7.00 7.29
C GLU A 172 19.77 7.82 8.42
N HIS A 173 18.48 7.67 8.58
CA HIS A 173 17.74 8.19 9.72
C HIS A 173 17.34 7.03 10.62
N ASN A 174 17.92 6.97 11.82
CA ASN A 174 17.62 5.94 12.81
C ASN A 174 16.43 6.36 13.67
N ILE A 175 15.40 5.51 13.70
CA ILE A 175 14.23 5.70 14.54
C ILE A 175 14.59 5.17 15.93
N LYS A 176 14.78 6.07 16.89
CA LYS A 176 14.97 5.66 18.29
C LYS A 176 13.61 5.22 18.83
N THR A 177 13.46 3.92 19.09
CA THR A 177 12.38 3.42 19.94
C THR A 177 12.63 3.91 21.35
N GLN A 178 11.70 4.72 21.90
CA GLN A 178 11.64 5.08 23.30
C GLN A 178 11.03 3.92 24.11
#